data_4c66ce564c9a5d1507e6f7ab2f5a7d4b
#
_entry.id   4c66ce564c9a5d1507e6f7ab2f5a7d4b
#
_cell.length_a   1.000
_cell.length_b   1.000
_cell.length_c   1.000
_cell.angle_alpha   90.00
_cell.angle_beta   90.00
_cell.angle_gamma   90.00
#
_symmetry.space_group_name_H-M   'P 1'
#
loop_
_entity.id
_entity.type
_entity.pdbx_description
1 polymer ?
#
loop_
_entity_poly.entity_id
_entity_poly.type
_entity_poly.pdbx_seq_one_letter_code
_entity_poly.pdbx_strand_id
1 'polypeptide(L)'
;MRWLTECHNAIHWGNNLRIELFKVKNLGYLVLLAVLVTLAAGLILFLIDPNIHSPLDGIWSAWVTMTHVGFGDVVPISFFGRLLAAGLILCGLVFFSLFTALVSVALIGKNIEVLGVDMRQIEQGANRIQTGEDRILAELARLHERLKALEKQLSSITD
;
A
#
# COMPACT_ATOMS: atom_id res chain seq x y z
N MET A 1 -2.98 -34.23 1.52
CA MET A 1 -2.73 -33.41 2.73
C MET A 1 -2.23 -31.99 2.47
N ARG A 2 -1.52 -31.68 1.37
CA ARG A 2 -1.04 -30.30 1.04
C ARG A 2 -2.16 -29.28 0.82
N TRP A 3 -3.31 -29.67 0.26
CA TRP A 3 -4.46 -28.77 0.02
C TRP A 3 -5.09 -28.20 1.29
N LEU A 4 -5.12 -28.97 2.38
CA LEU A 4 -5.69 -28.52 3.65
C LEU A 4 -4.81 -27.47 4.33
N THR A 5 -3.50 -27.54 4.19
CA THR A 5 -2.57 -26.55 4.73
C THR A 5 -2.60 -25.25 3.92
N GLU A 6 -2.82 -25.33 2.60
CA GLU A 6 -2.99 -24.14 1.75
C GLU A 6 -4.29 -23.40 2.03
N CYS A 7 -5.41 -24.14 2.21
CA CYS A 7 -6.68 -23.53 2.61
C CYS A 7 -6.60 -22.90 4.02
N HIS A 8 -5.94 -23.55 4.96
CA HIS A 8 -5.75 -23.02 6.32
C HIS A 8 -4.90 -21.73 6.31
N ASN A 9 -3.83 -21.71 5.53
CA ASN A 9 -3.00 -20.52 5.35
C ASN A 9 -3.75 -19.38 4.65
N ALA A 10 -4.58 -19.68 3.65
CA ALA A 10 -5.40 -18.69 2.98
C ALA A 10 -6.47 -18.07 3.91
N ILE A 11 -7.09 -18.88 4.77
CA ILE A 11 -8.06 -18.41 5.77
C ILE A 11 -7.37 -17.55 6.84
N HIS A 12 -6.20 -17.96 7.32
CA HIS A 12 -5.40 -17.19 8.29
C HIS A 12 -4.90 -15.87 7.69
N TRP A 13 -4.48 -15.89 6.44
CA TRP A 13 -4.08 -14.70 5.68
C TRP A 13 -5.26 -13.74 5.49
N GLY A 14 -6.45 -14.26 5.12
CA GLY A 14 -7.67 -13.47 4.99
C GLY A 14 -8.17 -12.85 6.31
N ASN A 15 -8.03 -13.56 7.44
CA ASN A 15 -8.39 -13.02 8.76
C ASN A 15 -7.42 -11.92 9.22
N ASN A 16 -6.13 -12.09 8.98
CA ASN A 16 -5.13 -11.07 9.31
C ASN A 16 -5.30 -9.81 8.46
N LEU A 17 -5.65 -9.95 7.17
CA LEU A 17 -5.99 -8.82 6.31
C LEU A 17 -7.23 -8.06 6.80
N ARG A 18 -8.26 -8.77 7.26
CA ARG A 18 -9.47 -8.13 7.82
C ARG A 18 -9.11 -7.26 9.03
N ILE A 19 -8.33 -7.78 9.97
CA ILE A 19 -7.97 -7.07 11.20
C ILE A 19 -7.13 -5.83 10.89
N GLU A 20 -6.23 -5.90 9.91
CA GLU A 20 -5.39 -4.75 9.51
C GLU A 20 -6.16 -3.69 8.70
N LEU A 21 -7.05 -4.11 7.79
CA LEU A 21 -7.91 -3.19 7.05
C LEU A 21 -8.89 -2.43 7.97
N PHE A 22 -9.43 -3.09 9.01
CA PHE A 22 -10.25 -2.43 10.02
C PHE A 22 -9.47 -1.54 10.98
N LYS A 23 -8.16 -1.73 11.11
CA LYS A 23 -7.27 -0.88 11.92
C LYS A 23 -7.02 0.49 11.29
N VAL A 24 -7.21 0.63 9.99
CA VAL A 24 -7.29 1.92 9.31
C VAL A 24 -8.70 2.48 9.56
N LYS A 25 -8.88 3.18 10.67
CA LYS A 25 -10.15 3.84 11.06
C LYS A 25 -10.81 4.59 9.88
N ASN A 26 -10.02 5.11 8.98
CA ASN A 26 -10.46 5.89 7.82
C ASN A 26 -11.10 5.02 6.71
N LEU A 27 -10.73 3.74 6.56
CA LEU A 27 -11.32 2.87 5.54
C LEU A 27 -12.78 2.54 5.84
N GLY A 28 -13.11 2.25 7.11
CA GLY A 28 -14.48 1.99 7.53
C GLY A 28 -15.38 3.21 7.32
N TYR A 29 -14.88 4.41 7.62
CA TYR A 29 -15.59 5.66 7.34
C TYR A 29 -15.83 5.90 5.86
N LEU A 30 -14.83 5.60 5.02
CA LEU A 30 -14.96 5.75 3.57
C LEU A 30 -16.05 4.83 3.01
N VAL A 31 -16.06 3.56 3.39
CA VAL A 31 -17.08 2.59 2.97
C VAL A 31 -18.48 2.99 3.48
N LEU A 32 -18.58 3.39 4.74
CA LEU A 32 -19.85 3.87 5.30
C LEU A 32 -20.36 5.10 4.55
N LEU A 33 -19.49 6.05 4.24
CA LEU A 33 -19.83 7.24 3.47
C LEU A 33 -20.34 6.87 2.07
N ALA A 34 -19.66 5.94 1.39
CA ALA A 34 -20.08 5.46 0.08
C ALA A 34 -21.47 4.83 0.12
N VAL A 35 -21.76 3.99 1.12
CA VAL A 35 -23.08 3.39 1.31
C VAL A 35 -24.13 4.46 1.56
N LEU A 36 -23.87 5.43 2.43
CA LEU A 36 -24.81 6.52 2.71
C LEU A 36 -25.10 7.37 1.47
N VAL A 37 -24.07 7.73 0.69
CA VAL A 37 -24.22 8.48 -0.56
C VAL A 37 -25.04 7.69 -1.57
N THR A 38 -24.79 6.39 -1.70
CA THR A 38 -25.54 5.52 -2.63
C THR A 38 -27.02 5.40 -2.23
N LEU A 39 -27.31 5.21 -0.94
CA LEU A 39 -28.68 5.16 -0.44
C LEU A 39 -29.41 6.47 -0.66
N ALA A 40 -28.78 7.59 -0.32
CA ALA A 40 -29.37 8.93 -0.50
C ALA A 40 -29.63 9.21 -1.98
N ALA A 41 -28.63 8.99 -2.85
CA ALA A 41 -28.76 9.19 -4.29
C ALA A 41 -29.81 8.27 -4.90
N GLY A 42 -29.88 7.01 -4.47
CA GLY A 42 -30.88 6.06 -4.93
C GLY A 42 -32.31 6.47 -4.58
N LEU A 43 -32.55 6.97 -3.36
CA LEU A 43 -33.85 7.52 -2.97
C LEU A 43 -34.21 8.78 -3.77
N ILE A 44 -33.24 9.65 -4.01
CA ILE A 44 -33.45 10.85 -4.83
C ILE A 44 -33.78 10.47 -6.28
N LEU A 45 -33.07 9.50 -6.86
CA LEU A 45 -33.37 8.97 -8.20
C LEU A 45 -34.78 8.43 -8.28
N PHE A 46 -35.24 7.65 -7.31
CA PHE A 46 -36.61 7.16 -7.24
C PHE A 46 -37.67 8.28 -7.23
N LEU A 47 -37.37 9.40 -6.53
CA LEU A 47 -38.31 10.53 -6.43
C LEU A 47 -38.34 11.41 -7.69
N ILE A 48 -37.24 11.48 -8.44
CA ILE A 48 -37.09 12.42 -9.55
C ILE A 48 -37.30 11.76 -10.90
N ASP A 49 -36.94 10.48 -11.03
CA ASP A 49 -36.96 9.81 -12.34
C ASP A 49 -38.15 8.92 -12.52
N PRO A 50 -38.99 9.18 -13.55
CA PRO A 50 -40.22 8.41 -13.79
C PRO A 50 -39.98 6.96 -14.24
N ASN A 51 -38.75 6.64 -14.68
CA ASN A 51 -38.38 5.29 -15.09
C ASN A 51 -38.02 4.37 -13.91
N ILE A 52 -37.85 4.95 -12.73
CA ILE A 52 -37.48 4.21 -11.52
C ILE A 52 -38.73 4.01 -10.68
N HIS A 53 -39.26 2.77 -10.68
CA HIS A 53 -40.57 2.46 -10.15
C HIS A 53 -40.60 2.06 -8.67
N SER A 54 -39.43 1.73 -8.10
CA SER A 54 -39.32 1.38 -6.69
C SER A 54 -38.08 2.00 -6.02
N PRO A 55 -38.11 2.21 -4.69
CA PRO A 55 -36.93 2.66 -3.96
C PRO A 55 -35.74 1.72 -4.11
N LEU A 56 -36.00 0.40 -4.24
CA LEU A 56 -34.97 -0.61 -4.45
C LEU A 56 -34.31 -0.46 -5.82
N ASP A 57 -35.09 -0.17 -6.87
CA ASP A 57 -34.56 0.08 -8.21
C ASP A 57 -33.68 1.33 -8.22
N GLY A 58 -34.08 2.37 -7.47
CA GLY A 58 -33.28 3.58 -7.32
C GLY A 58 -31.96 3.31 -6.63
N ILE A 59 -31.96 2.59 -5.52
CA ILE A 59 -30.76 2.20 -4.79
C ILE A 59 -29.87 1.29 -5.66
N TRP A 60 -30.47 0.34 -6.38
CA TRP A 60 -29.76 -0.53 -7.32
C TRP A 60 -29.08 0.26 -8.42
N SER A 61 -29.81 1.16 -9.08
CA SER A 61 -29.28 2.03 -10.13
C SER A 61 -28.13 2.91 -9.61
N ALA A 62 -28.28 3.51 -8.43
CA ALA A 62 -27.24 4.30 -7.79
C ALA A 62 -26.00 3.46 -7.45
N TRP A 63 -26.19 2.25 -6.93
CA TRP A 63 -25.09 1.34 -6.60
C TRP A 63 -24.29 0.94 -7.85
N VAL A 64 -25.00 0.50 -8.88
CA VAL A 64 -24.41 0.07 -10.17
C VAL A 64 -23.69 1.22 -10.87
N THR A 65 -24.22 2.44 -10.76
CA THR A 65 -23.61 3.66 -11.31
C THR A 65 -22.36 4.05 -10.53
N MET A 66 -22.42 4.08 -9.20
CA MET A 66 -21.30 4.46 -8.35
C MET A 66 -20.14 3.45 -8.43
N THR A 67 -20.46 2.15 -8.57
CA THR A 67 -19.44 1.10 -8.75
C THR A 67 -18.91 0.98 -10.17
N HIS A 68 -19.40 1.77 -11.11
CA HIS A 68 -19.06 1.75 -12.54
C HIS A 68 -19.30 0.40 -13.23
N VAL A 69 -20.16 -0.45 -12.67
CA VAL A 69 -20.53 -1.74 -13.29
C VAL A 69 -21.43 -1.53 -14.49
N GLY A 70 -22.44 -0.64 -14.37
CA GLY A 70 -23.27 -0.18 -15.49
C GLY A 70 -24.06 -1.28 -16.19
N PHE A 71 -24.82 -2.11 -15.47
CA PHE A 71 -25.66 -3.17 -16.09
C PHE A 71 -26.64 -2.63 -17.11
N GLY A 72 -27.15 -1.40 -16.91
CA GLY A 72 -28.07 -0.76 -17.85
C GLY A 72 -29.53 -1.27 -17.77
N ASP A 73 -29.84 -2.05 -16.77
CA ASP A 73 -31.21 -2.59 -16.51
C ASP A 73 -32.17 -1.53 -15.95
N VAL A 74 -31.67 -0.69 -15.05
CA VAL A 74 -32.39 0.43 -14.46
C VAL A 74 -31.58 1.70 -14.64
N VAL A 75 -32.02 2.55 -15.58
CA VAL A 75 -31.27 3.80 -15.91
C VAL A 75 -32.21 5.00 -15.84
N PRO A 76 -31.71 6.15 -15.32
CA PRO A 76 -32.49 7.38 -15.32
C PRO A 76 -32.64 7.94 -16.75
N ILE A 77 -33.87 8.32 -17.11
CA ILE A 77 -34.18 8.92 -18.40
C ILE A 77 -34.42 10.42 -18.34
N SER A 78 -34.76 10.95 -17.16
CA SER A 78 -34.98 12.37 -16.94
C SER A 78 -33.69 13.17 -16.99
N PHE A 79 -33.76 14.43 -17.32
CA PHE A 79 -32.60 15.32 -17.31
C PHE A 79 -31.93 15.40 -15.93
N PHE A 80 -32.72 15.60 -14.88
CA PHE A 80 -32.22 15.68 -13.50
C PHE A 80 -31.69 14.34 -13.00
N GLY A 81 -32.33 13.23 -13.35
CA GLY A 81 -31.85 11.89 -13.05
C GLY A 81 -30.49 11.62 -13.69
N ARG A 82 -30.29 11.99 -14.96
CA ARG A 82 -28.98 11.87 -15.65
C ARG A 82 -27.92 12.78 -15.06
N LEU A 83 -28.29 14.00 -14.64
CA LEU A 83 -27.37 14.91 -14.00
C LEU A 83 -26.89 14.35 -12.64
N LEU A 84 -27.82 13.79 -11.86
CA LEU A 84 -27.49 13.13 -10.60
C LEU A 84 -26.61 11.89 -10.82
N ALA A 85 -26.92 11.07 -11.83
CA ALA A 85 -26.12 9.91 -12.20
C ALA A 85 -24.70 10.32 -12.61
N ALA A 86 -24.51 11.41 -13.37
CA ALA A 86 -23.20 11.94 -13.73
C ALA A 86 -22.41 12.37 -12.48
N GLY A 87 -23.05 13.05 -11.53
CA GLY A 87 -22.44 13.39 -10.24
C GLY A 87 -22.03 12.15 -9.45
N LEU A 88 -22.87 11.10 -9.49
CA LEU A 88 -22.61 9.83 -8.80
C LEU A 88 -21.42 9.08 -9.42
N ILE A 89 -21.25 9.13 -10.75
CA ILE A 89 -20.07 8.60 -11.45
C ILE A 89 -18.79 9.29 -10.97
N LEU A 90 -18.78 10.63 -10.91
CA LEU A 90 -17.62 11.38 -10.43
C LEU A 90 -17.31 11.07 -8.96
N CYS A 91 -18.33 10.96 -8.12
CA CYS A 91 -18.19 10.57 -6.72
C CYS A 91 -17.59 9.14 -6.60
N GLY A 92 -18.05 8.21 -7.43
CA GLY A 92 -17.51 6.85 -7.50
C GLY A 92 -16.04 6.81 -7.89
N LEU A 93 -15.60 7.62 -8.88
CA LEU A 93 -14.19 7.72 -9.28
C LEU A 93 -13.30 8.19 -8.11
N VAL A 94 -13.73 9.22 -7.38
CA VAL A 94 -13.02 9.71 -6.20
C VAL A 94 -12.96 8.63 -5.11
N PHE A 95 -14.09 7.97 -4.86
CA PHE A 95 -14.16 6.89 -3.88
C PHE A 95 -13.18 5.75 -4.21
N PHE A 96 -13.19 5.25 -5.45
CA PHE A 96 -12.28 4.18 -5.87
C PHE A 96 -10.82 4.59 -5.80
N SER A 97 -10.49 5.84 -6.14
CA SER A 97 -9.13 6.37 -6.05
C SER A 97 -8.65 6.38 -4.59
N LEU A 98 -9.47 6.89 -3.67
CA LEU A 98 -9.15 6.93 -2.24
C LEU A 98 -9.08 5.52 -1.64
N PHE A 99 -10.03 4.65 -2.00
CA PHE A 99 -10.04 3.26 -1.55
C PHE A 99 -8.77 2.52 -1.96
N THR A 100 -8.39 2.61 -3.24
CA THR A 100 -7.18 1.98 -3.77
C THR A 100 -5.92 2.53 -3.11
N ALA A 101 -5.86 3.85 -2.89
CA ALA A 101 -4.74 4.48 -2.19
C ALA A 101 -4.60 3.97 -0.75
N LEU A 102 -5.71 3.88 0.00
CA LEU A 102 -5.70 3.38 1.39
C LEU A 102 -5.32 1.90 1.46
N VAL A 103 -5.84 1.08 0.55
CA VAL A 103 -5.48 -0.34 0.46
C VAL A 103 -4.01 -0.50 0.11
N SER A 104 -3.50 0.28 -0.84
CA SER A 104 -2.08 0.26 -1.23
C SER A 104 -1.18 0.62 -0.06
N VAL A 105 -1.49 1.68 0.68
CA VAL A 105 -0.72 2.09 1.87
C VAL A 105 -0.75 1.00 2.95
N ALA A 106 -1.91 0.35 3.17
CA ALA A 106 -2.03 -0.73 4.14
C ALA A 106 -1.19 -1.97 3.77
N LEU A 107 -1.10 -2.29 2.47
CA LEU A 107 -0.30 -3.42 1.98
C LEU A 107 1.20 -3.11 1.93
N ILE A 108 1.57 -1.91 1.49
CA ILE A 108 2.98 -1.48 1.34
C ILE A 108 3.59 -1.16 2.71
N GLY A 109 2.82 -0.61 3.66
CA GLY A 109 3.30 -0.25 5.00
C GLY A 109 4.01 -1.41 5.72
N LYS A 110 3.56 -2.63 5.50
CA LYS A 110 4.18 -3.85 6.02
C LYS A 110 5.53 -4.18 5.36
N ASN A 111 5.65 -3.91 4.06
CA ASN A 111 6.87 -4.17 3.29
C ASN A 111 7.95 -3.11 3.56
N ILE A 112 7.57 -1.87 3.88
CA ILE A 112 8.50 -0.80 4.25
C ILE A 112 9.19 -1.10 5.59
N GLU A 113 8.50 -1.71 6.54
CA GLU A 113 9.08 -2.11 7.83
C GLU A 113 10.14 -3.21 7.64
N VAL A 114 9.88 -4.19 6.77
CA VAL A 114 10.84 -5.22 6.37
C VAL A 114 12.02 -4.63 5.60
N LEU A 115 11.78 -3.74 4.63
CA LEU A 115 12.82 -3.03 3.87
C LEU A 115 13.65 -2.10 4.77
N GLY A 116 13.05 -1.47 5.77
CA GLY A 116 13.75 -0.63 6.74
C GLY A 116 14.73 -1.42 7.62
N VAL A 117 14.41 -2.67 7.94
CA VAL A 117 15.32 -3.59 8.66
C VAL A 117 16.48 -4.00 7.75
N ASP A 118 16.22 -4.34 6.48
CA ASP A 118 17.25 -4.69 5.51
C ASP A 118 18.20 -3.52 5.23
N MET A 119 17.69 -2.29 5.11
CA MET A 119 18.52 -1.09 4.94
C MET A 119 19.45 -0.85 6.13
N ARG A 120 18.98 -1.06 7.35
CA ARG A 120 19.83 -0.95 8.55
C ARG A 120 20.92 -2.03 8.61
N GLN A 121 20.62 -3.23 8.13
CA GLN A 121 21.63 -4.30 8.04
C GLN A 121 22.70 -4.00 6.99
N ILE A 122 22.31 -3.41 5.85
CA ILE A 122 23.25 -2.97 4.80
C ILE A 122 24.14 -1.84 5.34
N GLU A 123 23.58 -0.87 6.03
CA GLU A 123 24.35 0.23 6.63
C GLU A 123 25.32 -0.25 7.71
N GLN A 124 24.90 -1.20 8.55
CA GLN A 124 25.79 -1.84 9.53
C GLN A 124 26.88 -2.69 8.85
N GLY A 125 26.56 -3.34 7.76
CA GLY A 125 27.52 -4.08 6.94
C GLY A 125 28.57 -3.14 6.32
N ALA A 126 28.15 -2.03 5.74
CA ALA A 126 29.03 -1.02 5.16
C ALA A 126 29.98 -0.41 6.21
N ASN A 127 29.47 -0.08 7.40
CA ASN A 127 30.29 0.44 8.50
C ASN A 127 31.34 -0.58 9.01
N ARG A 128 30.99 -1.89 9.01
CA ARG A 128 31.96 -2.94 9.37
C ARG A 128 33.07 -3.09 8.34
N ILE A 129 32.76 -2.97 7.06
CA ILE A 129 33.72 -3.03 5.96
C ILE A 129 34.69 -1.83 6.09
N GLN A 130 34.16 -0.64 6.29
CA GLN A 130 34.96 0.57 6.43
C GLN A 130 35.93 0.52 7.64
N THR A 131 35.45 0.03 8.79
CA THR A 131 36.27 -0.18 9.98
C THR A 131 37.33 -1.27 9.74
N GLY A 132 37.04 -2.29 8.94
CA GLY A 132 37.99 -3.33 8.52
C GLY A 132 39.09 -2.76 7.62
N GLU A 133 38.73 -1.91 6.68
CA GLU A 133 39.64 -1.24 5.75
C GLU A 133 40.61 -0.32 6.49
N ASP A 134 40.11 0.49 7.43
CA ASP A 134 40.97 1.36 8.28
C ASP A 134 41.96 0.55 9.12
N ARG A 135 41.55 -0.62 9.63
CA ARG A 135 42.48 -1.52 10.36
C ARG A 135 43.59 -2.07 9.48
N ILE A 136 43.23 -2.53 8.27
CA ILE A 136 44.23 -3.05 7.33
C ILE A 136 45.23 -1.96 6.92
N LEU A 137 44.75 -0.75 6.66
CA LEU A 137 45.60 0.38 6.33
C LEU A 137 46.53 0.73 7.48
N ALA A 138 46.07 0.71 8.72
CA ALA A 138 46.90 0.96 9.90
C ALA A 138 47.96 -0.14 10.11
N GLU A 139 47.64 -1.41 9.86
CA GLU A 139 48.63 -2.50 9.93
C GLU A 139 49.69 -2.41 8.82
N LEU A 140 49.24 -2.09 7.59
CA LEU A 140 50.15 -1.86 6.47
C LEU A 140 51.13 -0.71 6.78
N ALA A 141 50.65 0.39 7.33
CA ALA A 141 51.51 1.50 7.75
C ALA A 141 52.55 1.08 8.81
N ARG A 142 52.13 0.27 9.81
CA ARG A 142 53.04 -0.26 10.85
C ARG A 142 54.07 -1.22 10.27
N LEU A 143 53.69 -2.07 9.34
CA LEU A 143 54.63 -2.98 8.68
C LEU A 143 55.64 -2.22 7.81
N HIS A 144 55.20 -1.18 7.12
CA HIS A 144 56.06 -0.32 6.34
C HIS A 144 57.09 0.40 7.21
N GLU A 145 56.69 0.92 8.36
CA GLU A 145 57.62 1.53 9.33
C GLU A 145 58.65 0.54 9.88
N ARG A 146 58.23 -0.69 10.19
CA ARG A 146 59.13 -1.76 10.64
C ARG A 146 60.14 -2.16 9.57
N LEU A 147 59.69 -2.28 8.31
CA LEU A 147 60.59 -2.54 7.18
C LEU A 147 61.64 -1.45 7.03
N LYS A 148 61.23 -0.19 7.10
CA LYS A 148 62.13 0.97 6.99
C LYS A 148 63.16 1.02 8.13
N ALA A 149 62.74 0.62 9.33
CA ALA A 149 63.65 0.55 10.50
C ALA A 149 64.68 -0.58 10.35
N LEU A 150 64.25 -1.75 9.83
CA LEU A 150 65.14 -2.88 9.56
C LEU A 150 66.13 -2.57 8.44
N GLU A 151 65.71 -1.90 7.39
CA GLU A 151 66.56 -1.45 6.28
C GLU A 151 67.62 -0.49 6.75
N LYS A 152 67.28 0.44 7.66
CA LYS A 152 68.20 1.35 8.29
C LYS A 152 69.26 0.65 9.20
N GLN A 153 68.80 -0.39 9.93
CA GLN A 153 69.71 -1.21 10.74
C GLN A 153 70.73 -2.02 9.89
N LEU A 154 70.21 -2.58 8.78
CA LEU A 154 71.03 -3.32 7.83
C LEU A 154 72.12 -2.41 7.18
N SER A 155 71.72 -1.20 6.78
CA SER A 155 72.71 -0.22 6.20
C SER A 155 73.76 0.21 7.18
N SER A 156 73.45 0.28 8.49
CA SER A 156 74.39 0.60 9.53
C SER A 156 75.42 -0.52 9.94
N ILE A 157 75.14 -1.76 9.46
CA ILE A 157 76.01 -2.92 9.69
C ILE A 157 76.95 -3.16 8.50
N THR A 158 76.65 -2.58 7.34
CA THR A 158 77.43 -2.72 6.09
C THR A 158 78.42 -1.60 5.86
N ASP A 159 78.34 -0.52 6.65
CA ASP A 159 79.35 0.53 6.75
C ASP A 159 80.37 0.25 7.94
#